data_9d9c9864296642597804e4b9b65e3902
#
_entry.id   9d9c9864296642597804e4b9b65e3902
#
_cell.length_a   1.000
_cell.length_b   1.000
_cell.length_c   1.000
_cell.angle_alpha   90.00
_cell.angle_beta   90.00
_cell.angle_gamma   90.00
#
_symmetry.space_group_name_H-M   'P 1'
#
loop_
_entity.id
_entity.type
_entity.pdbx_description
1 polymer ?
#
loop_
_entity_poly.entity_id
_entity_poly.type
_entity_poly.pdbx_seq_one_letter_code
_entity_poly.pdbx_strand_id
1 'polypeptide(L)'
;VLLKITFMVKVQTXKFILKSLHTINYGYIEGIIAPDGEEQDAYIIGVDEPVKEFVGRIIAIIHRNNDVEEKWVVAPQNMIFTKEQIWEKV
;
A
#
# COMPACT_ATOMS: atom_id res chain seq x y z
N VAL A 1 13.42 17.80 -20.74
CA VAL A 1 12.71 16.52 -20.68
C VAL A 1 12.38 16.18 -19.24
N LEU A 2 11.14 15.91 -19.01
CA LEU A 2 10.70 15.52 -17.68
C LEU A 2 10.61 14.01 -17.60
N LEU A 3 11.38 13.43 -16.70
CA LEU A 3 11.34 11.99 -16.49
C LEU A 3 10.38 11.67 -15.36
N LYS A 4 9.46 10.80 -15.66
CA LYS A 4 8.55 10.32 -14.64
C LYS A 4 9.07 9.01 -14.11
N ILE A 5 9.41 8.98 -12.83
CA ILE A 5 9.96 7.80 -12.20
C ILE A 5 8.83 7.06 -11.49
N THR A 6 8.63 5.83 -11.87
CA THR A 6 7.67 4.97 -11.20
C THR A 6 8.42 4.09 -10.22
N PHE A 7 8.07 4.23 -8.95
CA PHE A 7 8.75 3.51 -7.91
C PHE A 7 7.99 2.22 -7.60
N MET A 8 8.58 1.10 -7.98
CA MET A 8 7.96 -0.22 -7.78
C MET A 8 8.53 -0.84 -6.53
N VAL A 9 7.66 -1.47 -5.77
CA VAL A 9 8.07 -2.15 -4.54
C VAL A 9 7.43 -3.52 -4.49
N LYS A 10 8.01 -4.40 -3.69
CA LYS A 10 7.46 -5.71 -3.45
C LYS A 10 6.90 -5.76 -2.04
N VAL A 11 5.63 -6.14 -1.94
CA VAL A 11 4.94 -6.26 -0.66
C VAL A 11 4.82 -7.73 -0.32
N GLN A 12 5.24 -8.09 0.89
CA GLN A 12 4.98 -9.41 1.45
C GLN A 12 3.72 -9.29 2.27
N THR A 13 2.74 -10.10 1.97
CA THR A 13 1.45 -9.95 2.65
C THR A 13 1.35 -10.84 3.86
N UNK A 14 0.64 -10.13 4.68
CA UNK A 14 0.50 -10.84 5.83
C UNK A 14 -0.87 -11.14 6.11
N LYS A 15 -1.70 -10.33 5.66
CA LYS A 15 -3.13 -10.47 6.01
C LYS A 15 -4.02 -10.08 4.83
N PHE A 16 -5.21 -10.66 4.79
CA PHE A 16 -6.24 -10.26 3.86
C PHE A 16 -7.44 -9.91 4.72
N ILE A 17 -7.69 -8.62 4.90
CA ILE A 17 -8.60 -8.15 5.93
C ILE A 17 -9.78 -7.42 5.33
N LEU A 18 -10.87 -7.34 6.09
CA LEU A 18 -12.06 -6.61 5.69
C LEU A 18 -11.99 -5.21 6.29
N LYS A 19 -12.04 -4.20 5.43
CA LYS A 19 -12.07 -2.80 5.86
C LYS A 19 -13.15 -2.10 5.07
N SER A 20 -14.06 -1.45 5.78
CA SER A 20 -15.09 -0.61 5.15
C SER A 20 -15.81 -1.33 4.02
N LEU A 21 -16.16 -2.59 4.25
CA LEU A 21 -16.88 -3.43 3.29
C LEU A 21 -16.05 -3.85 2.09
N HIS A 22 -14.75 -3.60 2.13
CA HIS A 22 -13.82 -4.06 1.10
C HIS A 22 -12.79 -4.97 1.74
N THR A 23 -12.40 -6.02 1.03
CA THR A 23 -11.26 -6.80 1.47
C THR A 23 -9.99 -6.20 0.88
N ILE A 24 -8.91 -6.29 1.63
CA ILE A 24 -7.68 -5.65 1.24
C ILE A 24 -6.49 -6.47 1.75
N ASN A 25 -5.47 -6.59 0.91
CA ASN A 25 -4.24 -7.22 1.32
C ASN A 25 -3.40 -6.23 2.13
N TYR A 26 -2.76 -6.74 3.16
CA TYR A 26 -1.95 -5.93 4.06
C TYR A 26 -0.67 -6.67 4.38
N GLY A 27 0.42 -5.95 4.41
CA GLY A 27 1.69 -6.55 4.74
C GLY A 27 2.77 -5.50 4.89
N TYR A 28 3.97 -5.81 4.39
CA TYR A 28 5.09 -4.91 4.51
C TYR A 28 5.91 -4.90 3.23
N ILE A 29 6.60 -3.79 3.01
CA ILE A 29 7.41 -3.59 1.82
C ILE A 29 8.83 -4.07 2.09
N GLU A 30 9.31 -5.01 1.28
CA GLU A 30 10.66 -5.50 1.42
C GLU A 30 11.67 -4.38 1.21
N GLY A 31 12.61 -4.30 2.12
CA GLY A 31 13.74 -3.41 1.96
C GLY A 31 13.50 -1.95 2.32
N ILE A 32 12.29 -1.62 2.76
CA ILE A 32 12.01 -0.25 3.20
C ILE A 32 11.72 -0.29 4.69
N ILE A 33 12.53 0.41 5.45
CA ILE A 33 12.46 0.39 6.91
C ILE A 33 11.81 1.68 7.39
N ALA A 34 10.77 1.52 8.20
CA ALA A 34 10.06 2.65 8.77
C ALA A 34 10.85 3.21 9.95
N PRO A 35 10.48 4.41 10.41
CA PRO A 35 11.23 5.03 11.51
C PRO A 35 11.28 4.21 12.79
N ASP A 36 10.32 3.31 13.01
CA ASP A 36 10.34 2.47 14.20
C ASP A 36 11.30 1.29 14.10
N GLY A 37 12.02 1.15 12.99
CA GLY A 37 12.97 0.08 12.79
C GLY A 37 12.39 -1.19 12.19
N GLU A 38 11.09 -1.22 11.96
CA GLU A 38 10.44 -2.35 11.33
C GLU A 38 10.24 -2.06 9.85
N GLU A 39 9.99 -3.09 9.06
CA GLU A 39 9.71 -2.87 7.66
C GLU A 39 8.40 -2.10 7.50
N GLN A 40 8.33 -1.29 6.46
CA GLN A 40 7.22 -0.37 6.26
C GLN A 40 5.92 -1.10 5.96
N ASP A 41 4.89 -0.83 6.74
CA ASP A 41 3.56 -1.40 6.53
C ASP A 41 2.93 -0.86 5.26
N ALA A 42 2.18 -1.71 4.58
CA ALA A 42 1.54 -1.31 3.33
C ALA A 42 0.22 -2.04 3.14
N TYR A 43 -0.72 -1.33 2.54
CA TYR A 43 -1.93 -1.90 1.99
C TYR A 43 -1.75 -2.07 0.49
N ILE A 44 -2.37 -3.12 -0.07
CA ILE A 44 -2.43 -3.28 -1.52
C ILE A 44 -3.88 -3.08 -1.93
N ILE A 45 -4.14 -2.11 -2.77
CA ILE A 45 -5.49 -1.90 -3.31
C ILE A 45 -5.50 -2.27 -4.78
N GLY A 46 -6.68 -2.60 -5.28
CA GLY A 46 -6.82 -3.00 -6.67
C GLY A 46 -6.60 -4.49 -6.91
N VAL A 47 -6.39 -5.26 -5.84
CA VAL A 47 -6.25 -6.71 -5.93
C VAL A 47 -7.25 -7.30 -4.95
N ASP A 48 -8.28 -7.93 -5.48
CA ASP A 48 -9.45 -8.30 -4.68
C ASP A 48 -9.41 -9.73 -4.17
N GLU A 49 -8.29 -10.38 -4.26
CA GLU A 49 -8.13 -11.74 -3.76
C GLU A 49 -6.83 -11.80 -2.97
N PRO A 50 -6.72 -12.75 -2.03
CA PRO A 50 -5.49 -12.82 -1.25
C PRO A 50 -4.31 -13.22 -2.10
N VAL A 51 -3.19 -12.54 -1.88
CA VAL A 51 -1.94 -12.89 -2.55
C VAL A 51 -0.85 -13.00 -1.50
N LYS A 52 0.16 -13.78 -1.78
CA LYS A 52 1.29 -13.91 -0.85
C LYS A 52 2.28 -12.78 -1.00
N GLU A 53 2.42 -12.26 -2.18
CA GLU A 53 3.30 -11.14 -2.44
C GLU A 53 2.80 -10.42 -3.67
N PHE A 54 3.23 -9.18 -3.82
CA PHE A 54 2.75 -8.36 -4.91
C PHE A 54 3.77 -7.29 -5.24
N VAL A 55 4.01 -7.09 -6.52
CA VAL A 55 4.89 -6.01 -6.99
C VAL A 55 4.01 -4.95 -7.60
N GLY A 56 4.07 -3.75 -7.06
CA GLY A 56 3.27 -2.65 -7.56
C GLY A 56 3.93 -1.33 -7.25
N ARG A 57 3.21 -0.25 -7.52
CA ARG A 57 3.76 1.06 -7.29
C ARG A 57 3.11 1.73 -6.09
N ILE A 58 3.89 2.55 -5.41
CA ILE A 58 3.40 3.32 -4.27
C ILE A 58 2.57 4.47 -4.82
N ILE A 59 1.32 4.56 -4.37
CA ILE A 59 0.43 5.61 -4.86
C ILE A 59 0.01 6.58 -3.77
N ALA A 60 0.20 6.23 -2.49
CA ALA A 60 -0.21 7.12 -1.43
C ALA A 60 0.50 6.74 -0.14
N ILE A 61 0.57 7.69 0.75
CA ILE A 61 1.07 7.48 2.11
C ILE A 61 -0.01 8.02 3.03
N ILE A 62 -0.51 7.15 3.91
CA ILE A 62 -1.55 7.54 4.85
C ILE A 62 -0.90 7.91 6.16
N HIS A 63 -1.19 9.11 6.61
CA HIS A 63 -0.67 9.64 7.85
C HIS A 63 -1.85 10.02 8.74
N ARG A 64 -1.95 9.37 9.88
CA ARG A 64 -3.04 9.65 10.81
C ARG A 64 -2.55 10.58 11.90
N ASN A 65 -3.44 11.48 12.32
CA ASN A 65 -3.04 12.52 13.25
C ASN A 65 -2.51 11.99 14.57
N ASN A 66 -3.06 10.91 15.05
CA ASN A 66 -2.69 10.38 16.35
C ASN A 66 -1.67 9.27 16.28
N ASP A 67 -1.14 9.01 15.10
CA ASP A 67 -0.23 7.90 14.88
C ASP A 67 1.12 8.42 14.45
N VAL A 68 2.16 7.86 15.02
CA VAL A 68 3.50 8.14 14.52
C VAL A 68 3.83 7.25 13.32
N GLU A 69 3.02 6.23 13.08
CA GLU A 69 3.24 5.30 11.98
C GLU A 69 2.50 5.77 10.75
N GLU A 70 3.12 5.52 9.61
CA GLU A 70 2.49 5.72 8.31
C GLU A 70 2.17 4.38 7.70
N LYS A 71 1.10 4.33 6.92
CA LYS A 71 0.77 3.16 6.11
C LYS A 71 0.87 3.56 4.66
N TRP A 72 1.64 2.82 3.90
CA TRP A 72 1.79 3.12 2.49
C TRP A 72 0.77 2.33 1.70
N VAL A 73 0.39 2.85 0.54
CA VAL A 73 -0.62 2.22 -0.31
C VAL A 73 0.03 1.88 -1.64
N VAL A 74 -0.10 0.62 -2.03
CA VAL A 74 0.50 0.09 -3.25
C VAL A 74 -0.62 -0.41 -4.15
N ALA A 75 -0.47 -0.19 -5.44
CA ALA A 75 -1.48 -0.58 -6.42
C ALA A 75 -0.81 -1.17 -7.66
N PRO A 76 -1.57 -1.90 -8.48
CA PRO A 76 -1.03 -2.37 -9.76
C PRO A 76 -0.57 -1.19 -10.61
N GLN A 77 0.47 -1.41 -11.37
CA GLN A 77 1.10 -0.34 -12.12
C GLN A 77 0.15 0.34 -13.09
N ASN A 78 -0.80 -0.40 -13.62
CA ASN A 78 -1.69 0.12 -14.66
C ASN A 78 -3.02 0.64 -14.12
N MET A 79 -3.17 0.75 -12.82
CA MET A 79 -4.41 1.24 -12.23
C MET A 79 -4.18 2.60 -11.60
N ILE A 80 -5.19 3.46 -11.71
CA ILE A 80 -5.15 4.81 -11.16
C ILE A 80 -6.34 4.96 -10.22
N PHE A 81 -6.06 5.48 -9.04
CA PHE A 81 -7.09 5.69 -8.03
C PHE A 81 -7.11 7.14 -7.61
N THR A 82 -8.30 7.67 -7.42
CA THR A 82 -8.44 9.01 -6.85
C THR A 82 -8.23 8.95 -5.35
N LYS A 83 -8.00 10.12 -4.76
CA LYS A 83 -7.86 10.22 -3.32
C LYS A 83 -9.10 9.64 -2.62
N GLU A 84 -10.27 9.94 -3.13
CA GLU A 84 -11.51 9.45 -2.54
C GLU A 84 -11.60 7.94 -2.62
N GLN A 85 -11.20 7.36 -3.74
CA GLN A 85 -11.21 5.92 -3.89
C GLN A 85 -10.28 5.25 -2.90
N ILE A 86 -9.10 5.84 -2.69
CA ILE A 86 -8.16 5.31 -1.73
C ILE A 86 -8.75 5.34 -0.33
N TRP A 87 -9.36 6.46 0.06
CA TRP A 87 -9.96 6.58 1.39
C TRP A 87 -11.07 5.57 1.62
N GLU A 88 -11.82 5.23 0.59
CA GLU A 88 -12.87 4.24 0.73
C GLU A 88 -12.33 2.86 1.05
N LYS A 89 -11.12 2.56 0.58
CA LYS A 89 -10.59 1.20 0.68
C LYS A 89 -9.72 1.00 1.91
N VAL A 90 -9.18 2.05 2.44
CA VAL A 90 -8.29 1.95 3.60
C VAL A 90 -8.87 2.65 4.80
#